data_1297b16e8d32ed9e46fd29db26a6b955
#
_entry.id   1297b16e8d32ed9e46fd29db26a6b955
#
_cell.length_a   1.000
_cell.length_b   1.000
_cell.length_c   1.000
_cell.angle_alpha   90.00
_cell.angle_beta   90.00
_cell.angle_gamma   90.00
#
_symmetry.space_group_name_H-M   'P 1'
#
loop_
_entity.id
_entity.type
_entity.pdbx_description
1 polymer ?
#
loop_
_entity_poly.entity_id
_entity_poly.type
_entity_poly.pdbx_seq_one_letter_code
_entity_poly.pdbx_strand_id
1 'polypeptide(L)' 'MESIYLFILIGLITLAFADLIVGVSN' A
#
# COMPACT_ATOMS: atom_id res chain seq x y z
N MET A 1 11.35 -17.89 7.68
CA MET A 1 10.42 -16.79 7.58
C MET A 1 10.06 -16.48 6.16
N GLU A 2 8.81 -16.27 5.89
CA GLU A 2 8.35 -16.07 4.53
C GLU A 2 8.21 -14.58 4.25
N SER A 3 9.04 -14.09 3.36
CA SER A 3 9.01 -12.68 2.98
C SER A 3 7.80 -12.32 2.14
N ILE A 4 7.10 -13.33 1.62
CA ILE A 4 5.94 -13.09 0.76
C ILE A 4 4.85 -12.32 1.50
N TYR A 5 4.69 -12.62 2.77
CA TYR A 5 3.68 -11.94 3.58
C TYR A 5 4.00 -10.44 3.69
N LEU A 6 5.28 -10.14 3.95
CA LEU A 6 5.71 -8.76 4.04
C LEU A 6 5.57 -8.04 2.71
N PHE A 7 5.84 -8.75 1.62
CA PHE A 7 5.73 -8.17 0.28
C PHE A 7 4.30 -7.74 0.00
N ILE A 8 3.35 -8.59 0.34
CA ILE A 8 1.93 -8.28 0.14
C ILE A 8 1.51 -7.13 1.03
N LEU A 9 1.96 -7.13 2.27
CA LEU A 9 1.62 -6.10 3.23
C LEU A 9 2.08 -4.73 2.75
N ILE A 10 3.31 -4.65 2.28
CA ILE A 10 3.87 -3.40 1.76
C ILE A 10 3.07 -2.92 0.55
N GLY A 11 2.69 -3.83 -0.32
CA GLY A 11 1.89 -3.48 -1.49
C GLY A 11 0.54 -2.90 -1.10
N LEU A 12 -0.10 -3.49 -0.09
CA LEU A 12 -1.40 -3.00 0.37
C LEU A 12 -1.29 -1.61 0.99
N ILE A 13 -0.25 -1.41 1.80
CA ILE A 13 -0.04 -0.11 2.44
C ILE A 13 0.25 0.96 1.39
N THR A 14 1.07 0.61 0.41
CA THR A 14 1.42 1.54 -0.66
C THR A 14 0.18 1.93 -1.46
N LEU A 15 -0.67 0.97 -1.75
CA LEU A 15 -1.89 1.22 -2.50
C LEU A 15 -2.84 2.12 -1.71
N ALA A 16 -2.98 1.86 -0.43
CA ALA A 16 -3.84 2.66 0.43
C ALA A 16 -3.33 4.09 0.52
N PHE A 17 -2.02 4.25 0.59
CA PHE A 17 -1.40 5.57 0.65
C PHE A 17 -1.65 6.34 -0.64
N ALA A 18 -1.47 5.68 -1.77
CA ALA A 18 -1.70 6.30 -3.06
C ALA A 18 -3.15 6.73 -3.21
N ASP A 19 -4.07 5.89 -2.75
CA ASP A 19 -5.49 6.20 -2.81
C ASP A 19 -5.83 7.44 -2.00
N LEU A 20 -5.20 7.59 -0.85
CA LEU A 20 -5.41 8.75 0.00
C LEU A 20 -4.90 10.02 -0.68
N ILE A 21 -3.73 9.96 -1.29
CA ILE A 21 -3.15 11.10 -1.98
C ILE A 21 -4.03 11.54 -3.14
N VAL A 22 -4.51 10.60 -3.92
CA VAL A 22 -5.38 10.89 -5.05
C VAL A 22 -6.70 11.49 -4.57
N GLY A 23 -7.24 10.95 -3.48
CA GLY A 23 -8.48 11.45 -2.92
C GLY A 23 -8.37 12.88 -2.43
N VAL A 24 -7.22 13.22 -1.83
CA VAL A 24 -7.00 14.58 -1.33
C VAL A 24 -6.70 15.55 -2.48
N SER A 25 -5.96 15.07 -3.47
CA SER A 25 -5.55 15.90 -4.58
C SER A 25 -6.72 16.28 -5.49
N ASN A 26 -7.70 15.43 -5.54
CA ASN A 26 -8.85 15.68 -6.37
C ASN A 26 -9.77 16.69 -5.67
#